data_3b2b54d00890bc05c372291d3674e026
#
_entry.id   3b2b54d00890bc05c372291d3674e026
#
_cell.length_a   1.000
_cell.length_b   1.000
_cell.length_c   1.000
_cell.angle_alpha   90.00
_cell.angle_beta   90.00
_cell.angle_gamma   90.00
#
_symmetry.space_group_name_H-M   'P 1'
#
loop_
_entity.id
_entity.type
_entity.pdbx_description
1 polymer ?
#
loop_
_entity_poly.entity_id
_entity_poly.type
_entity_poly.pdbx_seq_one_letter_code
_entity_poly.pdbx_strand_id
1 'polypeptide(L)'
;VDCEFPYDVPIEVIENLLKDHFDLFREKIPAIIEGPFYKGVSGYGDSNVAVKIVAKCAEEDRYQVQRDLLREYRMVFTEAGIDLSFNQVVIQNYAPTHYHTSQKKKEEAQDFVNEQKELSKALDSTDNVNS
;
A
#
# COMPACT_ATOMS: atom_id res chain seq x y z
N VAL A 1 -9.36 2.82 -1.98
CA VAL A 1 -8.57 2.70 -0.74
C VAL A 1 -8.06 4.07 -0.30
N ASP A 2 -8.06 4.33 0.98
CA ASP A 2 -7.56 5.56 1.56
C ASP A 2 -6.15 5.33 2.08
N CYS A 3 -5.21 6.14 1.57
CA CYS A 3 -3.80 6.05 1.94
C CYS A 3 -3.41 7.27 2.74
N GLU A 4 -2.81 7.06 3.90
CA GLU A 4 -2.49 8.13 4.83
C GLU A 4 -1.02 8.51 4.78
N PHE A 5 -0.74 9.78 5.06
CA PHE A 5 0.63 10.30 5.17
C PHE A 5 0.69 11.44 6.19
N PRO A 6 1.87 11.72 6.78
CA PRO A 6 2.00 12.77 7.79
C PRO A 6 1.76 14.17 7.24
N TYR A 7 1.29 15.08 8.08
CA TYR A 7 1.04 16.50 7.71
C TYR A 7 2.28 17.24 7.23
N ASP A 8 3.45 16.85 7.69
CA ASP A 8 4.70 17.55 7.35
C ASP A 8 5.22 17.24 5.95
N VAL A 9 4.59 16.27 5.26
CA VAL A 9 4.94 15.94 3.87
C VAL A 9 4.03 16.75 2.95
N PRO A 10 4.60 17.57 2.03
CA PRO A 10 3.78 18.30 1.06
C PRO A 10 2.98 17.35 0.17
N ILE A 11 1.74 17.74 -0.14
CA ILE A 11 0.87 16.92 -0.98
C ILE A 11 1.48 16.69 -2.38
N GLU A 12 2.21 17.64 -2.89
CA GLU A 12 2.85 17.53 -4.21
C GLU A 12 3.86 16.39 -4.27
N VAL A 13 4.57 16.14 -3.17
CA VAL A 13 5.51 15.01 -3.07
C VAL A 13 4.76 13.70 -3.20
N ILE A 14 3.64 13.58 -2.50
CA ILE A 14 2.79 12.40 -2.54
C ILE A 14 2.25 12.17 -3.94
N GLU A 15 1.72 13.22 -4.55
CA GLU A 15 1.13 13.15 -5.89
C GLU A 15 2.14 12.78 -6.96
N ASN A 16 3.36 13.32 -6.88
CA ASN A 16 4.41 12.97 -7.82
C ASN A 16 4.89 11.52 -7.66
N LEU A 17 4.98 11.03 -6.43
CA LEU A 17 5.34 9.63 -6.18
C LEU A 17 4.28 8.68 -6.73
N LEU A 18 3.01 9.00 -6.54
CA LEU A 18 1.92 8.18 -7.08
C LEU A 18 1.93 8.20 -8.61
N LYS A 19 2.10 9.36 -9.20
CA LYS A 19 2.19 9.52 -10.65
C LYS A 19 3.28 8.63 -11.25
N ASP A 20 4.45 8.62 -10.62
CA ASP A 20 5.61 7.88 -11.12
C ASP A 20 5.50 6.37 -10.92
N HIS A 21 4.63 5.92 -10.00
CA HIS A 21 4.57 4.51 -9.60
C HIS A 21 3.24 3.82 -9.92
N PHE A 22 2.26 4.51 -10.46
CA PHE A 22 0.98 3.89 -10.80
C PHE A 22 1.11 2.77 -11.84
N ASP A 23 1.99 2.94 -12.82
CA ASP A 23 2.25 1.89 -13.80
C ASP A 23 2.85 0.65 -13.14
N LEU A 24 3.74 0.85 -12.19
CA LEU A 24 4.34 -0.23 -11.41
C LEU A 24 3.27 -0.96 -10.58
N PHE A 25 2.35 -0.24 -9.97
CA PHE A 25 1.25 -0.83 -9.21
C PHE A 25 0.38 -1.72 -10.11
N ARG A 26 0.08 -1.25 -11.31
CA ARG A 26 -0.69 -2.03 -12.29
C ARG A 26 0.04 -3.33 -12.66
N GLU A 27 1.34 -3.27 -12.88
CA GLU A 27 2.14 -4.44 -13.19
C GLU A 27 2.18 -5.45 -12.06
N LYS A 28 2.32 -4.96 -10.82
CA LYS A 28 2.43 -5.82 -9.65
C LYS A 28 1.09 -6.39 -9.18
N ILE A 29 -0.01 -5.78 -9.59
CA ILE A 29 -1.35 -6.21 -9.20
C ILE A 29 -2.14 -6.55 -10.45
N PRO A 30 -1.96 -7.78 -11.00
CA PRO A 30 -2.62 -8.16 -12.26
C PRO A 30 -4.15 -8.17 -12.20
N ALA A 31 -4.73 -8.25 -11.01
CA ALA A 31 -6.18 -8.23 -10.82
C ALA A 31 -6.80 -6.87 -11.13
N ILE A 32 -6.01 -5.81 -11.25
CA ILE A 32 -6.50 -4.49 -11.64
C ILE A 32 -6.87 -4.50 -13.13
N ILE A 33 -8.14 -4.23 -13.41
CA ILE A 33 -8.67 -4.12 -14.79
C ILE A 33 -8.41 -2.72 -15.34
N GLU A 34 -8.70 -1.69 -14.54
CA GLU A 34 -8.45 -0.30 -14.88
C GLU A 34 -7.90 0.43 -13.66
N GLY A 35 -7.00 1.36 -13.90
CA GLY A 35 -6.38 2.14 -12.83
C GLY A 35 -4.97 1.66 -12.51
N PRO A 36 -4.46 2.05 -11.35
CA PRO A 36 -5.11 2.86 -10.31
C PRO A 36 -5.37 4.31 -10.73
N PHE A 37 -6.33 4.95 -10.08
CA PHE A 37 -6.65 6.36 -10.28
C PHE A 37 -6.55 7.11 -8.96
N TYR A 38 -6.02 8.32 -9.02
CA TYR A 38 -5.95 9.21 -7.87
C TYR A 38 -7.18 10.10 -7.82
N LYS A 39 -7.90 10.08 -6.69
CA LYS A 39 -9.14 10.85 -6.53
C LYS A 39 -8.97 12.14 -5.75
N GLY A 40 -7.83 12.36 -5.13
CA GLY A 40 -7.58 13.54 -4.32
C GLY A 40 -7.62 13.26 -2.84
N VAL A 41 -7.59 14.32 -2.05
CA VAL A 41 -7.63 14.23 -0.60
C VAL A 41 -9.00 13.73 -0.17
N SER A 42 -9.05 12.68 0.63
CA SER A 42 -10.29 12.10 1.14
C SER A 42 -10.63 12.54 2.56
N GLY A 43 -9.65 13.02 3.31
CA GLY A 43 -9.88 13.49 4.66
C GLY A 43 -8.63 13.91 5.40
N TYR A 44 -8.84 14.48 6.57
CA TYR A 44 -7.78 14.90 7.48
C TYR A 44 -8.01 14.25 8.83
N GLY A 45 -6.98 13.63 9.38
CA GLY A 45 -6.99 13.10 10.73
C GLY A 45 -6.25 14.04 11.69
N ASP A 46 -6.07 13.59 12.93
CA ASP A 46 -5.38 14.37 13.96
C ASP A 46 -3.91 14.63 13.63
N SER A 47 -3.27 13.70 12.98
CA SER A 47 -1.84 13.77 12.66
C SER A 47 -1.50 13.39 11.23
N ASN A 48 -2.50 13.16 10.41
CA ASN A 48 -2.29 12.69 9.04
C ASN A 48 -3.31 13.25 8.05
N VAL A 49 -2.98 13.08 6.78
CA VAL A 49 -3.86 13.39 5.66
C VAL A 49 -4.10 12.10 4.89
N ALA A 50 -5.32 11.87 4.45
CA ALA A 50 -5.66 10.71 3.63
C ALA A 50 -5.94 11.12 2.19
N VAL A 51 -5.42 10.35 1.25
CA VAL A 51 -5.73 10.47 -0.17
C VAL A 51 -6.42 9.20 -0.65
N LYS A 52 -7.28 9.34 -1.62
CA LYS A 52 -8.05 8.21 -2.15
C LYS A 52 -7.47 7.73 -3.46
N ILE A 53 -7.22 6.43 -3.53
CA ILE A 53 -6.79 5.74 -4.74
C ILE A 53 -7.84 4.68 -5.04
N VAL A 54 -8.31 4.64 -6.28
CA VAL A 54 -9.31 3.67 -6.72
C VAL A 54 -8.80 2.89 -7.91
N ALA A 55 -9.28 1.66 -8.05
CA ALA A 55 -8.98 0.81 -9.19
C ALA A 55 -10.19 -0.06 -9.47
N LYS A 56 -10.35 -0.43 -10.74
CA LYS A 56 -11.41 -1.35 -11.13
C LYS A 56 -10.87 -2.77 -11.14
N CYS A 57 -11.61 -3.69 -10.54
CA CYS A 57 -11.25 -5.11 -10.49
C CYS A 57 -12.53 -5.94 -10.44
N ALA A 58 -12.39 -7.26 -10.56
CA ALA A 58 -13.52 -8.16 -10.35
C ALA A 58 -13.99 -8.08 -8.88
N GLU A 59 -15.29 -8.28 -8.66
CA GLU A 59 -15.90 -8.17 -7.32
C GLU A 59 -15.20 -9.09 -6.31
N GLU A 60 -14.86 -10.29 -6.72
CA GLU A 60 -14.19 -11.29 -5.88
C GLU A 60 -12.77 -10.90 -5.49
N ASP A 61 -12.12 -10.00 -6.24
CA ASP A 61 -10.76 -9.54 -6.00
C ASP A 61 -10.71 -8.23 -5.21
N ARG A 62 -11.84 -7.63 -4.90
CA ARG A 62 -11.92 -6.29 -4.33
C ARG A 62 -11.06 -6.09 -3.09
N TYR A 63 -11.18 -6.97 -2.13
CA TYR A 63 -10.43 -6.83 -0.87
C TYR A 63 -8.95 -7.10 -1.05
N GLN A 64 -8.61 -8.07 -1.90
CA GLN A 64 -7.21 -8.38 -2.14
C GLN A 64 -6.50 -7.26 -2.88
N VAL A 65 -7.15 -6.67 -3.88
CA VAL A 65 -6.60 -5.51 -4.61
C VAL A 65 -6.38 -4.33 -3.66
N GLN A 66 -7.32 -4.10 -2.75
CA GLN A 66 -7.21 -3.04 -1.75
C GLN A 66 -5.98 -3.24 -0.86
N ARG A 67 -5.78 -4.45 -0.37
CA ARG A 67 -4.61 -4.79 0.46
C ARG A 67 -3.31 -4.65 -0.31
N ASP A 68 -3.30 -5.08 -1.58
CA ASP A 68 -2.13 -4.99 -2.44
C ASP A 68 -1.76 -3.54 -2.73
N LEU A 69 -2.74 -2.69 -2.99
CA LEU A 69 -2.51 -1.26 -3.20
C LEU A 69 -1.91 -0.60 -1.97
N LEU A 70 -2.42 -0.91 -0.79
CA LEU A 70 -1.89 -0.39 0.47
C LEU A 70 -0.44 -0.83 0.69
N ARG A 71 -0.14 -2.09 0.38
CA ARG A 71 1.21 -2.61 0.52
C ARG A 71 2.19 -1.92 -0.43
N GLU A 72 1.82 -1.81 -1.70
CA GLU A 72 2.67 -1.15 -2.69
C GLU A 72 2.86 0.33 -2.38
N TYR A 73 1.82 1.00 -1.93
CA TYR A 73 1.89 2.37 -1.46
C TYR A 73 2.92 2.51 -0.35
N ARG A 74 2.84 1.66 0.67
CA ARG A 74 3.76 1.71 1.79
C ARG A 74 5.21 1.47 1.36
N MET A 75 5.43 0.50 0.48
CA MET A 75 6.77 0.19 -0.01
C MET A 75 7.41 1.35 -0.76
N VAL A 76 6.66 1.97 -1.66
CA VAL A 76 7.14 3.11 -2.44
C VAL A 76 7.48 4.29 -1.54
N PHE A 77 6.60 4.61 -0.60
CA PHE A 77 6.82 5.76 0.28
C PHE A 77 7.92 5.52 1.30
N THR A 78 8.07 4.29 1.77
CA THR A 78 9.19 3.93 2.65
C THR A 78 10.52 4.08 1.92
N GLU A 79 10.61 3.63 0.67
CA GLU A 79 11.82 3.80 -0.14
C GLU A 79 12.15 5.27 -0.42
N ALA A 80 11.13 6.10 -0.52
CA ALA A 80 11.31 7.54 -0.70
C ALA A 80 11.71 8.27 0.59
N GLY A 81 11.80 7.56 1.70
CA GLY A 81 12.18 8.14 2.98
C GLY A 81 11.03 8.78 3.74
N ILE A 82 9.81 8.53 3.34
CA ILE A 82 8.62 9.07 4.01
C ILE A 82 8.18 8.08 5.08
N ASP A 83 8.11 8.57 6.32
CA ASP A 83 7.66 7.77 7.45
C ASP A 83 6.13 7.78 7.48
N LEU A 84 5.52 6.61 7.28
CA LEU A 84 4.08 6.43 7.31
C LEU A 84 3.57 5.95 8.67
N SER A 85 4.42 5.88 9.68
CA SER A 85 3.96 5.51 11.00
C SER A 85 3.33 6.72 11.69
N PHE A 86 2.08 6.53 12.10
CA PHE A 86 1.28 7.52 12.79
C PHE A 86 1.20 7.17 14.27
N ASN A 87 0.92 8.16 15.11
CA ASN A 87 0.78 7.97 16.55
C ASN A 87 2.09 7.64 17.27
N GLN A 88 3.21 8.08 16.72
CA GLN A 88 4.46 7.92 17.42
C GLN A 88 4.57 8.88 18.59
N VAL A 89 4.80 8.32 19.75
CA VAL A 89 5.28 9.13 20.88
C VAL A 89 6.73 9.48 20.53
N VAL A 90 6.99 10.76 20.29
CA VAL A 90 8.35 11.22 20.03
C VAL A 90 9.13 11.12 21.33
N ILE A 91 9.97 10.10 21.44
CA ILE A 91 10.91 10.00 22.54
C ILE A 91 12.13 10.80 22.10
N GLN A 92 12.42 11.90 22.81
CA GLN A 92 13.60 12.70 22.54
C GLN A 92 14.83 11.81 22.66
N ASN A 93 15.78 12.00 21.76
CA ASN A 93 17.04 11.24 21.64
C ASN A 93 16.89 9.87 20.96
N TYR A 94 15.77 9.59 20.35
CA TYR A 94 15.64 8.40 19.54
C TYR A 94 16.20 8.67 18.15
N ALA A 95 17.30 8.01 17.81
CA ALA A 95 17.81 8.02 16.44
C ALA A 95 16.92 7.11 15.61
N PRO A 96 16.30 7.61 14.52
CA PRO A 96 15.50 6.74 13.67
C PRO A 96 16.38 5.64 13.11
N THR A 97 15.99 4.39 13.37
CA THR A 97 16.68 3.24 12.82
C THR A 97 16.21 3.08 11.38
N HIS A 98 17.11 3.30 10.45
CA HIS A 98 16.84 3.04 9.05
C HIS A 98 17.10 1.56 8.78
N TYR A 99 16.03 0.82 8.55
CA TYR A 99 16.15 -0.58 8.17
C TYR A 99 16.44 -0.66 6.68
N HIS A 100 17.63 -1.12 6.35
CA HIS A 100 17.98 -1.40 4.96
C HIS A 100 17.70 -2.87 4.68
N THR A 101 16.90 -3.12 3.68
CA THR A 101 16.54 -4.46 3.28
C THR A 101 17.26 -4.80 1.97
N SER A 102 18.01 -5.89 1.96
CA SER A 102 18.67 -6.35 0.74
C SER A 102 17.64 -6.77 -0.31
N GLN A 103 18.05 -6.81 -1.57
CA GLN A 103 17.20 -7.26 -2.67
C GLN A 103 16.70 -8.69 -2.43
N LYS A 104 17.57 -9.56 -1.92
CA LYS A 104 17.21 -10.93 -1.57
C LYS A 104 16.10 -10.98 -0.52
N LYS A 105 16.19 -10.16 0.52
CA LYS A 105 15.17 -10.09 1.57
C LYS A 105 13.84 -9.57 1.03
N LYS A 106 13.88 -8.61 0.11
CA LYS A 106 12.68 -8.10 -0.55
C LYS A 106 12.01 -9.17 -1.39
N GLU A 107 12.78 -9.97 -2.11
CA GLU A 107 12.28 -11.08 -2.92
C GLU A 107 11.67 -12.17 -2.04
N GLU A 108 12.34 -12.53 -0.94
CA GLU A 108 11.81 -13.50 0.02
C GLU A 108 10.47 -13.05 0.60
N ALA A 109 10.35 -11.75 0.95
CA ALA A 109 9.11 -11.19 1.45
C ALA A 109 8.00 -11.23 0.41
N GLN A 110 8.32 -10.91 -0.85
CA GLN A 110 7.34 -10.94 -1.93
C GLN A 110 6.87 -12.36 -2.19
N ASP A 111 7.78 -13.33 -2.20
CA ASP A 111 7.45 -14.75 -2.38
C ASP A 111 6.52 -15.25 -1.28
N PHE A 112 6.81 -14.88 -0.03
CA PHE A 112 5.96 -15.21 1.12
C PHE A 112 4.55 -14.64 0.93
N VAL A 113 4.42 -13.37 0.52
CA VAL A 113 3.13 -12.72 0.31
C VAL A 113 2.36 -13.42 -0.80
N ASN A 114 3.02 -13.78 -1.89
CA ASN A 114 2.38 -14.45 -3.02
C ASN A 114 1.87 -15.84 -2.62
N GLU A 115 2.66 -16.58 -1.84
CA GLU A 115 2.27 -17.88 -1.31
C GLU A 115 1.03 -17.77 -0.41
N GLN A 116 1.01 -16.78 0.48
CA GLN A 116 -0.11 -16.57 1.39
C GLN A 116 -1.39 -16.17 0.64
N LYS A 117 -1.27 -15.40 -0.43
CA LYS A 117 -2.41 -15.05 -1.28
C LYS A 117 -3.05 -16.29 -1.91
N GLU A 118 -2.22 -17.20 -2.43
CA GLU A 118 -2.72 -18.44 -3.04
C GLU A 118 -3.45 -19.30 -2.02
N LEU A 119 -2.89 -19.45 -0.83
CA LEU A 119 -3.51 -20.20 0.26
C LEU A 119 -4.82 -19.56 0.71
N SER A 120 -4.87 -18.25 0.79
CA SER A 120 -6.08 -17.51 1.16
C SER A 120 -7.18 -17.65 0.13
N LYS A 121 -6.84 -17.60 -1.16
CA LYS A 121 -7.81 -17.81 -2.24
C LYS A 121 -8.43 -19.20 -2.19
N ALA A 122 -7.61 -20.22 -1.94
CA ALA A 122 -8.10 -21.59 -1.82
C ALA A 122 -9.09 -21.72 -0.66
N LEU A 123 -8.83 -21.06 0.46
CA LEU A 123 -9.71 -21.05 1.62
C LEU A 123 -11.03 -20.33 1.31
N ASP A 124 -10.96 -19.16 0.67
CA ASP A 124 -12.13 -18.39 0.29
C ASP A 124 -13.03 -19.15 -0.67
N SER A 125 -12.45 -19.86 -1.64
CA SER A 125 -13.19 -20.70 -2.56
C SER A 125 -13.91 -21.84 -1.83
N THR A 126 -13.27 -22.44 -0.83
CA THR A 126 -13.85 -23.50 -0.02
C THR A 126 -15.03 -22.98 0.80
N ASP A 127 -14.89 -21.80 1.39
CA ASP A 127 -15.95 -21.18 2.18
C ASP A 127 -17.15 -20.83 1.30
N ASN A 128 -16.94 -20.37 0.09
CA ASN A 128 -18.01 -20.07 -0.86
C ASN A 128 -18.77 -21.31 -1.29
N VAL A 129 -18.10 -22.45 -1.38
CA VAL A 129 -18.73 -23.72 -1.75
C VAL A 129 -19.61 -24.24 -0.60
N ASN A 130 -19.24 -23.96 0.64
CA ASN A 130 -19.94 -24.46 1.82
C ASN A 130 -21.06 -23.55 2.30
N SER A 131 -21.21 -22.41 1.67
CA SER A 131 -22.33 -21.50 1.98
C SER A 131 -23.53 -21.76 1.03
#